data_5249fff34aa5911c0025c52f70a4db95
#
_entry.id   5249fff34aa5911c0025c52f70a4db95
#
_cell.length_a   1.000
_cell.length_b   1.000
_cell.length_c   1.000
_cell.angle_alpha   90.00
_cell.angle_beta   90.00
_cell.angle_gamma   90.00
#
_symmetry.space_group_name_H-M   'P 1'
#
loop_
_entity.id
_entity.type
_entity.pdbx_description
1 polymer ?
#
loop_
_entity_poly.entity_id
_entity_poly.type
_entity_poly.pdbx_seq_one_letter_code
_entity_poly.pdbx_strand_id
1 'polypeptide(L)'
;AIRDTIIWLAAFMVSAAGGIWFWGSWWCVPFLFVYGTLYGSSTDSRWHECGHGTAFRTQWMNDAVYQLACFMIMRNPVTWRWSHTRHHTDTIIVGRDPEIAVMRPPDLLRVALNFFGIVDAWHAMVDMVR
;
A
#
# COMPACT_ATOMS: atom_id res chain seq x y z
N ALA A 1 10.26 10.83 -11.46
CA ALA A 1 10.08 9.51 -10.85
C ALA A 1 11.33 9.02 -10.09
N ILE A 2 12.53 8.84 -10.73
CA ILE A 2 13.74 8.30 -10.03
C ILE A 2 14.11 9.18 -8.83
N ARG A 3 14.32 10.47 -9.03
CA ARG A 3 14.65 11.42 -7.95
C ARG A 3 13.65 11.33 -6.79
N ASP A 4 12.36 11.34 -7.10
CA ASP A 4 11.30 11.37 -6.09
C ASP A 4 11.20 10.03 -5.34
N THR A 5 11.50 8.92 -6.02
CA THR A 5 11.62 7.60 -5.38
C THR A 5 12.82 7.52 -4.44
N ILE A 6 13.98 8.07 -4.84
CA ILE A 6 15.17 8.14 -3.99
C ILE A 6 14.89 9.00 -2.75
N ILE A 7 14.29 10.18 -2.93
CA ILE A 7 13.94 11.08 -1.81
C ILE A 7 12.97 10.38 -0.85
N TRP A 8 11.95 9.71 -1.38
CA TRP A 8 11.00 8.97 -0.56
C TRP A 8 11.66 7.83 0.23
N LEU A 9 12.50 7.01 -0.41
CA LEU A 9 13.24 5.95 0.28
C LEU A 9 14.18 6.50 1.34
N ALA A 10 14.92 7.58 1.03
CA ALA A 10 15.82 8.22 1.98
C ALA A 10 15.06 8.77 3.19
N ALA A 11 13.94 9.48 2.98
CA ALA A 11 13.10 9.99 4.06
C ALA A 11 12.50 8.84 4.89
N PHE A 12 12.08 7.76 4.24
CA PHE A 12 11.57 6.57 4.91
C PHE A 12 12.63 5.92 5.81
N MET A 13 13.85 5.73 5.30
CA MET A 13 14.97 5.14 6.07
C MET A 13 15.43 6.06 7.21
N VAL A 14 15.52 7.37 6.98
CA VAL A 14 15.89 8.35 8.01
C VAL A 14 14.84 8.40 9.12
N SER A 15 13.57 8.38 8.76
CA SER A 15 12.49 8.37 9.77
C SER A 15 12.47 7.07 10.58
N ALA A 16 12.71 5.91 9.96
CA ALA A 16 12.85 4.64 10.66
C ALA A 16 14.03 4.66 11.63
N ALA A 17 15.21 5.08 11.15
CA ALA A 17 16.42 5.18 11.97
C ALA A 17 16.24 6.15 13.14
N GLY A 18 15.63 7.32 12.89
CA GLY A 18 15.32 8.29 13.95
C GLY A 18 14.34 7.74 14.99
N GLY A 19 13.29 7.04 14.54
CA GLY A 19 12.33 6.38 15.43
C GLY A 19 13.00 5.34 16.35
N ILE A 20 13.93 4.55 15.81
CA ILE A 20 14.70 3.57 16.58
C ILE A 20 15.69 4.26 17.52
N TRP A 21 16.43 5.24 17.02
CA TRP A 21 17.46 5.95 17.80
C TRP A 21 16.87 6.66 19.03
N PHE A 22 15.72 7.27 18.87
CA PHE A 22 15.03 8.00 19.96
C PHE A 22 13.98 7.13 20.66
N TRP A 23 14.01 5.81 20.50
CA TRP A 23 13.07 4.90 21.12
C TRP A 23 13.05 5.07 22.64
N GLY A 24 11.86 5.13 23.23
CA GLY A 24 11.67 5.36 24.66
C GLY A 24 11.68 6.85 25.07
N SER A 25 11.89 7.79 24.16
CA SER A 25 11.75 9.22 24.38
C SER A 25 10.62 9.82 23.54
N TRP A 26 10.10 10.99 23.94
CA TRP A 26 9.08 11.70 23.16
C TRP A 26 9.56 12.10 21.74
N TRP A 27 10.87 12.18 21.52
CA TRP A 27 11.45 12.49 20.22
C TRP A 27 11.22 11.40 19.17
N CYS A 28 10.90 10.16 19.57
CA CYS A 28 10.57 9.13 18.59
C CYS A 28 9.23 9.40 17.86
N VAL A 29 8.31 10.13 18.50
CA VAL A 29 6.95 10.38 17.98
C VAL A 29 6.95 11.06 16.61
N PRO A 30 7.65 12.19 16.38
CA PRO A 30 7.67 12.82 15.06
C PRO A 30 8.30 11.90 13.99
N PHE A 31 9.32 11.12 14.31
CA PHE A 31 9.92 10.18 13.37
C PHE A 31 8.96 9.05 13.02
N LEU A 32 8.28 8.47 14.00
CA LEU A 32 7.30 7.41 13.77
C LEU A 32 6.07 7.92 13.00
N PHE A 33 5.67 9.17 13.24
CA PHE A 33 4.60 9.80 12.47
C PHE A 33 4.98 9.95 10.99
N VAL A 34 6.18 10.48 10.70
CA VAL A 34 6.68 10.59 9.32
C VAL A 34 6.84 9.21 8.69
N TYR A 35 7.41 8.25 9.42
CA TYR A 35 7.54 6.86 8.97
C TYR A 35 6.19 6.26 8.58
N GLY A 36 5.18 6.36 9.45
CA GLY A 36 3.85 5.82 9.20
C GLY A 36 3.16 6.48 8.01
N THR A 37 3.32 7.81 7.85
CA THR A 37 2.80 8.54 6.70
C THR A 37 3.45 8.09 5.40
N LEU A 38 4.77 7.94 5.38
CA LEU A 38 5.51 7.47 4.20
C LEU A 38 5.20 6.01 3.88
N TYR A 39 5.04 5.18 4.91
CA TYR A 39 4.63 3.78 4.77
C TYR A 39 3.24 3.68 4.13
N GLY A 40 2.26 4.42 4.64
CA GLY A 40 0.92 4.47 4.07
C GLY A 40 0.90 4.98 2.63
N SER A 41 1.73 5.98 2.29
CA SER A 41 1.82 6.52 0.92
C SER A 41 2.41 5.53 -0.09
N SER A 42 3.11 4.48 0.34
CA SER A 42 3.60 3.44 -0.55
C SER A 42 2.48 2.64 -1.20
N THR A 43 1.35 2.54 -0.51
CA THR A 43 0.17 1.80 -0.98
C THR A 43 -0.55 2.49 -2.12
N ASP A 44 -0.46 3.80 -2.18
CA ASP A 44 -1.23 4.61 -3.11
C ASP A 44 -0.41 5.01 -4.35
N SER A 45 0.60 5.83 -4.20
CA SER A 45 1.31 6.39 -5.35
C SER A 45 2.36 5.44 -5.95
N ARG A 46 3.19 4.79 -5.12
CA ARG A 46 4.31 3.98 -5.64
C ARG A 46 3.83 2.65 -6.20
N TRP A 47 2.95 2.00 -5.45
CA TRP A 47 2.33 0.77 -5.88
C TRP A 47 1.50 0.96 -7.15
N HIS A 48 0.61 1.96 -7.17
CA HIS A 48 -0.32 2.22 -8.25
C HIS A 48 0.40 2.48 -9.58
N GLU A 49 1.22 3.51 -9.63
CA GLU A 49 1.92 3.91 -10.86
C GLU A 49 2.90 2.84 -11.36
N CYS A 50 3.61 2.18 -10.45
CA CYS A 50 4.52 1.09 -10.81
C CYS A 50 3.76 -0.17 -11.20
N GLY A 51 2.60 -0.43 -10.61
CA GLY A 51 1.70 -1.51 -10.99
C GLY A 51 1.23 -1.41 -12.44
N HIS A 52 0.96 -0.19 -12.90
CA HIS A 52 0.65 0.10 -14.30
C HIS A 52 1.87 0.12 -15.24
N GLY A 53 3.08 0.12 -14.70
CA GLY A 53 4.31 0.23 -15.49
C GLY A 53 4.55 1.65 -16.05
N THR A 54 3.94 2.68 -15.47
CA THR A 54 3.93 4.06 -15.99
C THR A 54 4.88 5.01 -15.26
N ALA A 55 5.37 4.63 -14.06
CA ALA A 55 6.24 5.49 -13.25
C ALA A 55 7.62 5.69 -13.87
N PHE A 56 8.20 4.65 -14.45
CA PHE A 56 9.53 4.66 -15.05
C PHE A 56 9.47 4.22 -16.51
N ARG A 57 10.36 4.77 -17.34
CA ARG A 57 10.50 4.32 -18.73
C ARG A 57 11.03 2.89 -18.85
N THR A 58 11.78 2.43 -17.85
CA THR A 58 12.43 1.12 -17.81
C THR A 58 11.56 0.15 -17.02
N GLN A 59 11.09 -0.90 -17.66
CA GLN A 59 10.10 -1.83 -17.07
C GLN A 59 10.59 -2.49 -15.78
N TRP A 60 11.84 -2.97 -15.72
CA TRP A 60 12.36 -3.61 -14.50
C TRP A 60 12.33 -2.69 -13.28
N MET A 61 12.43 -1.36 -13.47
CA MET A 61 12.33 -0.39 -12.35
C MET A 61 10.90 -0.31 -11.82
N ASN A 62 9.90 -0.34 -12.70
CA ASN A 62 8.50 -0.43 -12.29
C ASN A 62 8.27 -1.70 -11.49
N ASP A 63 8.73 -2.84 -12.01
CA ASP A 63 8.53 -4.13 -11.36
C ASP A 63 9.24 -4.21 -10.01
N ALA A 64 10.49 -3.73 -9.91
CA ALA A 64 11.23 -3.73 -8.65
C ALA A 64 10.56 -2.87 -7.56
N VAL A 65 10.13 -1.64 -7.90
CA VAL A 65 9.45 -0.75 -6.95
C VAL A 65 8.07 -1.28 -6.61
N TYR A 66 7.36 -1.86 -7.58
CA TYR A 66 6.06 -2.50 -7.36
C TYR A 66 6.17 -3.68 -6.38
N GLN A 67 7.16 -4.58 -6.60
CA GLN A 67 7.39 -5.72 -5.71
C GLN A 67 7.74 -5.27 -4.28
N LEU A 68 8.60 -4.24 -4.15
CA LEU A 68 8.94 -3.65 -2.85
C LEU A 68 7.70 -3.07 -2.16
N ALA A 69 6.88 -2.31 -2.88
CA ALA A 69 5.65 -1.74 -2.34
C ALA A 69 4.67 -2.83 -1.90
N CYS A 70 4.47 -3.87 -2.72
CA CYS A 70 3.62 -5.01 -2.38
C CYS A 70 4.13 -5.74 -1.12
N PHE A 71 5.45 -5.93 -1.01
CA PHE A 71 6.07 -6.52 0.17
C PHE A 71 5.83 -5.69 1.43
N MET A 72 6.01 -4.36 1.33
CA MET A 72 5.79 -3.44 2.46
C MET A 72 4.35 -3.50 2.99
N ILE A 73 3.37 -3.65 2.11
CA ILE A 73 1.95 -3.73 2.49
C ILE A 73 1.42 -5.17 2.60
N MET A 74 2.31 -6.16 2.54
CA MET A 74 1.98 -7.59 2.62
C MET A 74 0.89 -8.02 1.64
N ARG A 75 0.98 -7.56 0.39
CA ARG A 75 0.05 -7.91 -0.68
C ARG A 75 0.70 -8.81 -1.72
N ASN A 76 -0.02 -9.84 -2.16
CA ASN A 76 0.42 -10.67 -3.27
C ASN A 76 0.43 -9.84 -4.57
N PRO A 77 1.60 -9.65 -5.21
CA PRO A 77 1.74 -8.73 -6.35
C PRO A 77 0.94 -9.18 -7.58
N VAL A 78 0.76 -10.49 -7.78
CA VAL A 78 0.01 -11.02 -8.94
C VAL A 78 -1.49 -10.77 -8.75
N THR A 79 -2.03 -11.20 -7.62
CA THR A 79 -3.45 -11.03 -7.28
C THR A 79 -3.82 -9.56 -7.26
N TRP A 80 -2.96 -8.71 -6.66
CA TRP A 80 -3.24 -7.29 -6.53
C TRP A 80 -3.22 -6.56 -7.88
N ARG A 81 -2.25 -6.84 -8.77
CA ARG A 81 -2.22 -6.26 -10.12
C ARG A 81 -3.46 -6.66 -10.93
N TRP A 82 -3.88 -7.92 -10.82
CA TRP A 82 -5.09 -8.42 -11.47
C TRP A 82 -6.37 -7.74 -10.93
N SER A 83 -6.51 -7.67 -9.62
CA SER A 83 -7.62 -7.00 -8.94
C SER A 83 -7.74 -5.55 -9.38
N HIS A 84 -6.61 -4.83 -9.37
CA HIS A 84 -6.56 -3.43 -9.76
C HIS A 84 -6.87 -3.18 -11.24
N THR A 85 -6.40 -4.05 -12.13
CA THR A 85 -6.77 -4.00 -13.55
C THR A 85 -8.27 -4.19 -13.73
N ARG A 86 -8.89 -5.10 -12.99
CA ARG A 86 -10.34 -5.28 -13.00
C ARG A 86 -11.08 -4.09 -12.43
N HIS A 87 -10.56 -3.48 -11.36
CA HIS A 87 -11.13 -2.24 -10.83
C HIS A 87 -11.23 -1.16 -11.91
N HIS A 88 -10.21 -0.95 -12.73
CA HIS A 88 -10.25 0.02 -13.83
C HIS A 88 -11.28 -0.32 -14.92
N THR A 89 -11.58 -1.59 -15.13
CA THR A 89 -12.58 -2.04 -16.12
C THR A 89 -14.00 -1.99 -15.57
N ASP A 90 -14.17 -2.42 -14.33
CA ASP A 90 -15.47 -2.63 -13.68
C ASP A 90 -15.74 -1.58 -12.58
N THR A 91 -15.09 -0.42 -12.62
CA THR A 91 -15.17 0.63 -11.59
C THR A 91 -16.61 0.93 -11.18
N ILE A 92 -16.88 0.86 -9.87
CA ILE A 92 -18.19 1.14 -9.23
C ILE A 92 -19.28 0.11 -9.59
N ILE A 93 -19.01 -0.93 -10.35
CA ILE A 93 -19.98 -1.99 -10.61
C ILE A 93 -20.03 -2.93 -9.40
N VAL A 94 -21.11 -2.83 -8.62
CA VAL A 94 -21.32 -3.66 -7.42
C VAL A 94 -21.27 -5.15 -7.79
N GLY A 95 -20.45 -5.92 -7.09
CA GLY A 95 -20.26 -7.36 -7.31
C GLY A 95 -19.30 -7.73 -8.44
N ARG A 96 -18.77 -6.74 -9.19
CA ARG A 96 -17.72 -6.95 -10.21
C ARG A 96 -16.42 -6.27 -9.85
N ASP A 97 -16.49 -5.04 -9.32
CA ASP A 97 -15.33 -4.29 -8.88
C ASP A 97 -14.74 -4.94 -7.62
N PRO A 98 -13.52 -5.52 -7.68
CA PRO A 98 -12.94 -6.22 -6.54
C PRO A 98 -12.43 -5.28 -5.44
N GLU A 99 -12.35 -3.97 -5.71
CA GLU A 99 -11.87 -2.96 -4.76
C GLU A 99 -13.01 -2.23 -4.05
N ILE A 100 -14.28 -2.49 -4.42
CA ILE A 100 -15.43 -1.95 -3.69
C ILE A 100 -15.63 -2.72 -2.38
N ALA A 101 -15.29 -2.07 -1.27
CA ALA A 101 -15.51 -2.59 0.07
C ALA A 101 -16.97 -2.45 0.55
N VAL A 102 -17.71 -1.50 -0.01
CA VAL A 102 -19.06 -1.13 0.44
C VAL A 102 -20.11 -1.64 -0.52
N MET A 103 -20.95 -2.57 -0.05
CA MET A 103 -22.10 -3.07 -0.80
C MET A 103 -23.34 -2.18 -0.57
N ARG A 104 -24.34 -2.28 -1.45
CA ARG A 104 -25.65 -1.64 -1.24
C ARG A 104 -26.71 -2.72 -0.99
N PRO A 105 -27.40 -2.73 0.16
CA PRO A 105 -27.28 -1.79 1.28
C PRO A 105 -25.94 -1.93 2.00
N PRO A 106 -25.42 -0.85 2.65
CA PRO A 106 -24.11 -0.89 3.29
C PRO A 106 -24.11 -1.84 4.50
N ASP A 107 -23.16 -2.75 4.53
CA ASP A 107 -22.83 -3.53 5.71
C ASP A 107 -21.96 -2.67 6.64
N LEU A 108 -22.57 -2.06 7.65
CA LEU A 108 -21.90 -1.14 8.56
C LEU A 108 -20.82 -1.82 9.38
N LEU A 109 -20.97 -3.10 9.72
CA LEU A 109 -19.93 -3.87 10.41
C LEU A 109 -18.71 -4.03 9.50
N ARG A 110 -18.91 -4.41 8.24
CA ARG A 110 -17.84 -4.54 7.27
C ARG A 110 -17.15 -3.20 7.00
N VAL A 111 -17.91 -2.12 6.91
CA VAL A 111 -17.36 -0.76 6.77
C VAL A 111 -16.46 -0.41 7.96
N ALA A 112 -16.91 -0.67 9.19
CA ALA A 112 -16.12 -0.45 10.40
C ALA A 112 -14.85 -1.31 10.43
N LEU A 113 -14.95 -2.60 10.11
CA LEU A 113 -13.80 -3.51 10.06
C LEU A 113 -12.78 -3.10 8.99
N ASN A 114 -13.25 -2.62 7.83
CA ASN A 114 -12.37 -2.07 6.78
C ASN A 114 -11.70 -0.77 7.21
N PHE A 115 -12.44 0.11 7.91
CA PHE A 115 -11.87 1.36 8.43
C PHE A 115 -10.68 1.12 9.36
N PHE A 116 -10.74 0.08 10.19
CA PHE A 116 -9.64 -0.34 11.06
C PHE A 116 -8.60 -1.24 10.37
N GLY A 117 -8.74 -1.51 9.08
CA GLY A 117 -7.83 -2.36 8.31
C GLY A 117 -7.88 -3.87 8.68
N ILE A 118 -8.85 -4.29 9.48
CA ILE A 118 -8.93 -5.68 10.00
C ILE A 118 -9.17 -6.67 8.85
N VAL A 119 -10.07 -6.33 7.93
CA VAL A 119 -10.40 -7.19 6.78
C VAL A 119 -9.21 -7.31 5.83
N ASP A 120 -8.51 -6.20 5.59
CA ASP A 120 -7.33 -6.18 4.72
C ASP A 120 -6.17 -6.99 5.33
N ALA A 121 -5.94 -6.83 6.63
CA ALA A 121 -4.93 -7.61 7.36
C ALA A 121 -5.25 -9.12 7.31
N TRP A 122 -6.52 -9.50 7.49
CA TRP A 122 -6.95 -10.87 7.39
C TRP A 122 -6.72 -11.45 5.99
N HIS A 123 -7.14 -10.74 4.94
CA HIS A 123 -6.93 -11.19 3.57
C HIS A 123 -5.45 -11.29 3.23
N ALA A 124 -4.64 -10.31 3.64
CA ALA A 124 -3.19 -10.36 3.44
C ALA A 124 -2.54 -11.59 4.09
N MET A 125 -2.94 -11.94 5.32
CA MET A 125 -2.46 -13.16 5.98
C MET A 125 -2.88 -14.43 5.26
N VAL A 126 -4.13 -14.50 4.80
CA VAL A 126 -4.63 -15.67 4.05
C VAL A 126 -3.90 -15.82 2.71
N ASP A 127 -3.65 -14.72 2.00
CA ASP A 127 -2.96 -14.72 0.71
C ASP A 127 -1.46 -15.06 0.81
N MET A 128 -0.83 -14.80 1.98
CA MET A 128 0.55 -15.23 2.23
C MET A 128 0.70 -16.74 2.46
N VAL A 129 -0.37 -17.42 2.90
CA VAL A 129 -0.36 -18.85 3.23
C VAL A 129 -0.81 -19.72 2.05
N ARG A 130 -1.41 -19.12 1.03
CA ARG A 130 -1.84 -19.77 -0.22
C ARG A 130 -0.81 -19.68 -1.31
#